data_973f47e28ed51b401cfa486838320dd6
#
_entry.id   973f47e28ed51b401cfa486838320dd6
#
_cell.length_a   1.000
_cell.length_b   1.000
_cell.length_c   1.000
_cell.angle_alpha   90.00
_cell.angle_beta   90.00
_cell.angle_gamma   90.00
#
_symmetry.space_group_name_H-M   'P 1'
#
loop_
_entity.id
_entity.type
_entity.pdbx_description
1 polymer ?
#
loop_
_entity_poly.entity_id
_entity_poly.type
_entity_poly.pdbx_seq_one_letter_code
_entity_poly.pdbx_strand_id
1 'polypeptide(L)'
;MLMPNKVKHRKVQKGRTRGQATRGNELSFGDFGLKATEHCWLTNRQIEAARIAMTRHIKRGGRIWIRIFPDRPTTSKPAETRMGSGKGAPDGWVCVIRPGRVLFEMEGVDETTAKEALRLAQMKLSVATEFISRTPPEE
;
A
#
# COMPACT_ATOMS: atom_id res chain seq x y z
N MET A 1 0.18 13.82 2.00
CA MET A 1 0.45 12.38 1.96
C MET A 1 0.14 11.74 3.29
N LEU A 2 -0.13 10.46 3.28
CA LEU A 2 -0.45 9.73 4.50
C LEU A 2 0.74 9.65 5.44
N MET A 3 0.53 10.01 6.70
CA MET A 3 1.53 9.89 7.76
C MET A 3 0.82 9.97 9.11
N PRO A 4 1.37 9.36 10.17
CA PRO A 4 0.76 9.45 11.50
C PRO A 4 0.81 10.87 12.06
N ASN A 5 -0.24 11.26 12.79
CA ASN A 5 -0.27 12.55 13.48
C ASN A 5 0.62 12.57 14.71
N LYS A 6 0.70 11.45 15.40
CA LYS A 6 1.57 11.28 16.58
C LYS A 6 2.31 9.97 16.50
N VAL A 7 3.58 9.97 16.92
CA VAL A 7 4.37 8.76 17.01
C VAL A 7 5.14 8.74 18.32
N LYS A 8 5.21 7.56 18.92
CA LYS A 8 6.05 7.37 20.13
C LYS A 8 7.53 7.51 19.79
N HIS A 9 7.94 6.98 18.66
CA HIS A 9 9.31 7.00 18.22
C HIS A 9 9.38 7.49 16.80
N ARG A 10 10.18 8.50 16.53
CA ARG A 10 10.36 9.04 15.19
C ARG A 10 11.22 8.15 14.31
N LYS A 11 12.01 7.27 14.92
CA LYS A 11 12.92 6.35 14.24
C LYS A 11 12.66 4.94 14.72
N VAL A 12 12.66 3.99 13.80
CA VAL A 12 12.47 2.57 14.10
C VAL A 12 13.54 1.78 13.37
N GLN A 13 14.09 0.77 14.04
CA GLN A 13 15.10 -0.08 13.42
C GLN A 13 14.46 -0.94 12.33
N LYS A 14 15.21 -1.15 11.26
CA LYS A 14 14.77 -2.05 10.18
C LYS A 14 14.78 -3.48 10.69
N GLY A 15 13.68 -4.19 10.42
CA GLY A 15 13.59 -5.61 10.68
C GLY A 15 13.31 -6.35 9.38
N ARG A 16 13.33 -7.68 9.43
CA ARG A 16 12.90 -8.51 8.30
C ARG A 16 11.40 -8.69 8.36
N THR A 17 10.76 -8.53 7.21
CA THR A 17 9.33 -8.82 7.08
C THR A 17 9.16 -10.33 6.93
N ARG A 18 8.35 -10.94 7.78
CA ARG A 18 8.14 -12.39 7.79
C ARG A 18 6.66 -12.72 7.87
N GLY A 19 6.32 -13.92 7.43
CA GLY A 19 4.98 -14.47 7.56
C GLY A 19 4.00 -13.93 6.54
N GLN A 20 2.76 -14.34 6.68
CA GLN A 20 1.65 -13.91 5.83
C GLN A 20 0.72 -13.02 6.64
N ALA A 21 -0.09 -12.23 5.93
CA ALA A 21 -1.08 -11.39 6.58
C ALA A 21 -2.17 -12.27 7.21
N THR A 22 -2.42 -12.06 8.50
CA THR A 22 -3.51 -12.72 9.23
C THR A 22 -4.72 -11.80 9.39
N ARG A 23 -4.51 -10.49 9.23
CA ARG A 23 -5.56 -9.48 9.25
C ARG A 23 -5.50 -8.67 7.96
N GLY A 24 -6.65 -8.20 7.51
CA GLY A 24 -6.73 -7.42 6.29
C GLY A 24 -6.43 -8.23 5.05
N ASN A 25 -6.71 -9.53 5.07
CA ASN A 25 -6.48 -10.43 3.94
C ASN A 25 -7.74 -10.73 3.14
N GLU A 26 -8.87 -10.12 3.49
CA GLU A 26 -10.14 -10.28 2.80
C GLU A 26 -10.75 -8.93 2.48
N LEU A 27 -11.60 -8.90 1.45
CA LEU A 27 -12.38 -7.70 1.14
C LEU A 27 -13.41 -7.47 2.24
N SER A 28 -13.49 -6.23 2.72
CA SER A 28 -14.41 -5.84 3.79
C SER A 28 -15.40 -4.77 3.34
N PHE A 29 -14.99 -3.85 2.49
CA PHE A 29 -15.77 -2.68 2.12
C PHE A 29 -16.25 -2.70 0.68
N GLY A 30 -15.40 -3.13 -0.25
CA GLY A 30 -15.65 -3.05 -1.67
C GLY A 30 -15.93 -4.40 -2.31
N ASP A 31 -16.25 -4.36 -3.60
CA ASP A 31 -16.50 -5.56 -4.41
C ASP A 31 -15.22 -6.09 -5.05
N PHE A 32 -14.24 -5.23 -5.24
CA PHE A 32 -12.98 -5.54 -5.92
C PHE A 32 -11.82 -5.03 -5.08
N GLY A 33 -10.66 -5.61 -5.26
CA GLY A 33 -9.49 -5.17 -4.54
C GLY A 33 -8.18 -5.61 -5.16
N LEU A 34 -7.11 -5.08 -4.60
CA LEU A 34 -5.74 -5.41 -4.96
C LEU A 34 -5.04 -6.00 -3.74
N LYS A 35 -4.55 -7.21 -3.88
CA LYS A 35 -3.94 -7.98 -2.80
C LYS A 35 -2.47 -8.21 -3.09
N ALA A 36 -1.62 -7.99 -2.10
CA ALA A 36 -0.19 -8.24 -2.24
C ALA A 36 0.11 -9.74 -2.25
N THR A 37 1.04 -10.15 -3.07
CA THR A 37 1.46 -11.55 -3.18
C THR A 37 2.88 -11.79 -2.67
N GLU A 38 3.57 -10.74 -2.25
CA GLU A 38 4.94 -10.84 -1.73
C GLU A 38 5.18 -9.84 -0.60
N HIS A 39 6.29 -9.98 0.09
CA HIS A 39 6.71 -9.03 1.12
C HIS A 39 7.26 -7.76 0.48
N CYS A 40 6.94 -6.61 1.05
CA CYS A 40 7.40 -5.32 0.56
C CYS A 40 7.21 -4.22 1.60
N TRP A 41 7.93 -3.14 1.44
CA TRP A 41 7.69 -1.89 2.14
C TRP A 41 7.17 -0.89 1.12
N LEU A 42 5.96 -0.36 1.35
CA LEU A 42 5.37 0.65 0.49
C LEU A 42 5.48 2.02 1.16
N THR A 43 6.03 2.97 0.44
CA THR A 43 6.16 4.34 0.93
C THR A 43 4.84 5.08 0.83
N ASN A 44 4.67 6.11 1.65
CA ASN A 44 3.50 6.97 1.56
C ASN A 44 3.34 7.61 0.18
N ARG A 45 4.45 7.88 -0.52
CA ARG A 45 4.43 8.42 -1.88
C ARG A 45 3.89 7.42 -2.89
N GLN A 46 4.28 6.16 -2.76
CA GLN A 46 3.77 5.09 -3.64
C GLN A 46 2.27 4.89 -3.43
N ILE A 47 1.82 4.86 -2.18
CA ILE A 47 0.40 4.71 -1.85
C ILE A 47 -0.41 5.87 -2.44
N GLU A 48 0.08 7.09 -2.29
CA GLU A 48 -0.58 8.27 -2.83
C GLU A 48 -0.62 8.26 -4.37
N ALA A 49 0.49 7.87 -5.01
CA ALA A 49 0.54 7.76 -6.46
C ALA A 49 -0.47 6.73 -6.98
N ALA A 50 -0.58 5.59 -6.31
CA ALA A 50 -1.56 4.55 -6.67
C ALA A 50 -2.99 5.07 -6.51
N ARG A 51 -3.28 5.77 -5.42
CA ARG A 51 -4.60 6.37 -5.17
C ARG A 51 -4.98 7.33 -6.30
N ILE A 52 -4.06 8.20 -6.68
CA ILE A 52 -4.29 9.17 -7.75
C ILE A 52 -4.56 8.46 -9.08
N ALA A 53 -3.79 7.43 -9.40
CA ALA A 53 -3.98 6.67 -10.63
C ALA A 53 -5.36 6.03 -10.70
N MET A 54 -5.82 5.42 -9.61
CA MET A 54 -7.15 4.82 -9.53
C MET A 54 -8.25 5.89 -9.65
N THR A 55 -8.10 6.98 -8.91
CA THR A 55 -9.10 8.05 -8.90
C THR A 55 -9.27 8.67 -10.28
N ARG A 56 -8.17 8.89 -10.99
CA ARG A 56 -8.23 9.45 -12.35
C ARG A 56 -8.95 8.53 -13.32
N HIS A 57 -8.77 7.23 -13.16
CA HIS A 57 -9.40 6.27 -14.08
C HIS A 57 -10.91 6.14 -13.84
N ILE A 58 -11.33 6.02 -12.59
CA ILE A 58 -12.75 5.85 -12.27
C ILE A 58 -13.51 7.18 -12.22
N LYS A 59 -12.78 8.31 -12.13
CA LYS A 59 -13.34 9.66 -12.06
C LYS A 59 -14.34 9.80 -10.91
N ARG A 60 -15.60 10.09 -11.21
CA ARG A 60 -16.65 10.27 -10.20
C ARG A 60 -17.47 9.01 -9.95
N GLY A 61 -17.14 7.92 -10.65
CA GLY A 61 -17.99 6.74 -10.75
C GLY A 61 -17.73 5.67 -9.72
N GLY A 62 -17.15 5.89 -8.62
CA GLY A 62 -16.92 4.82 -7.68
C GLY A 62 -16.34 5.29 -6.37
N ARG A 63 -16.06 4.33 -5.51
CA ARG A 63 -15.51 4.57 -4.20
C ARG A 63 -14.27 3.71 -4.00
N ILE A 64 -13.24 4.30 -3.40
CA ILE A 64 -11.95 3.66 -3.15
C ILE A 64 -11.66 3.69 -1.65
N TRP A 65 -11.21 2.55 -1.12
CA TRP A 65 -10.68 2.47 0.24
C TRP A 65 -9.22 2.09 0.19
N ILE A 66 -8.42 2.82 0.96
CA ILE A 66 -7.01 2.48 1.20
C ILE A 66 -6.98 1.67 2.49
N ARG A 67 -6.60 0.37 2.39
CA ARG A 67 -6.62 -0.57 3.51
C ARG A 67 -5.30 -0.59 4.29
N ILE A 68 -4.32 0.16 3.87
CA ILE A 68 -2.99 0.20 4.48
C ILE A 68 -2.66 1.62 4.90
N PHE A 69 -1.79 1.75 5.88
CA PHE A 69 -1.35 3.04 6.38
C PHE A 69 0.17 3.02 6.63
N PRO A 70 0.90 4.04 6.17
CA PRO A 70 2.34 4.10 6.36
C PRO A 70 2.67 4.65 7.75
N ASP A 71 2.79 3.75 8.72
CA ASP A 71 2.99 4.09 10.12
C ASP A 71 4.41 3.89 10.61
N ARG A 72 5.30 3.37 9.77
CA ARG A 72 6.69 3.11 10.15
C ARG A 72 7.61 4.16 9.54
N PRO A 73 8.40 4.88 10.36
CA PRO A 73 9.32 5.88 9.83
C PRO A 73 10.54 5.23 9.17
N THR A 74 11.02 5.85 8.09
CA THR A 74 12.26 5.48 7.46
C THR A 74 13.28 6.58 7.65
N THR A 75 14.56 6.20 7.65
CA THR A 75 15.65 7.15 7.78
C THR A 75 16.64 6.95 6.65
N SER A 76 17.25 8.05 6.21
CA SER A 76 18.35 8.00 5.28
C SER A 76 19.52 8.79 5.87
N LYS A 77 20.75 8.35 5.54
CA LYS A 77 21.94 9.09 5.93
C LYS A 77 22.34 10.01 4.79
N PRO A 78 22.75 11.25 5.09
CA PRO A 78 23.35 12.09 4.06
C PRO A 78 24.57 11.41 3.45
N ALA A 79 24.86 11.70 2.19
CA ALA A 79 25.97 11.08 1.47
C ALA A 79 27.33 11.32 2.16
N GLU A 80 27.46 12.40 2.90
CA GLU A 80 28.68 12.81 3.59
C GLU A 80 28.80 12.22 5.00
N THR A 81 27.77 11.51 5.49
CA THR A 81 27.80 10.95 6.84
C THR A 81 28.69 9.72 6.87
N ARG A 82 29.63 9.71 7.81
CA ARG A 82 30.51 8.56 8.03
C ARG A 82 29.71 7.36 8.55
N MET A 83 30.12 6.17 8.13
CA MET A 83 29.53 4.94 8.63
C MET A 83 29.70 4.88 10.16
N GLY A 84 28.63 4.47 10.85
CA GLY A 84 28.66 4.32 12.30
C GLY A 84 28.35 5.57 13.09
N SER A 85 28.09 6.70 12.46
CA SER A 85 27.80 7.95 13.16
C SER A 85 26.34 8.08 13.61
N GLY A 86 25.63 6.95 13.72
CA GLY A 86 24.24 6.94 14.18
C GLY A 86 23.23 6.89 13.07
N LYS A 87 21.97 6.83 13.45
CA LYS A 87 20.85 6.75 12.53
C LYS A 87 20.54 8.13 11.95
N GLY A 88 20.29 8.17 10.64
CA GLY A 88 19.94 9.41 9.96
C GLY A 88 18.61 9.98 10.41
N ALA A 89 18.29 11.18 9.94
CA ALA A 89 17.00 11.81 10.22
C ALA A 89 15.86 11.05 9.51
N PRO A 90 14.64 11.06 10.06
CA PRO A 90 13.49 10.48 9.37
C PRO A 90 13.26 11.21 8.05
N ASP A 91 13.12 10.45 6.95
CA ASP A 91 12.89 11.03 5.62
C ASP A 91 11.57 10.58 4.99
N GLY A 92 10.79 9.74 5.65
CA GLY A 92 9.53 9.30 5.12
C GLY A 92 8.84 8.26 5.99
N TRP A 93 7.76 7.74 5.47
CA TRP A 93 6.92 6.76 6.16
C TRP A 93 6.64 5.60 5.21
N VAL A 94 6.63 4.39 5.76
CA VAL A 94 6.35 3.18 4.99
C VAL A 94 5.34 2.31 5.72
N CYS A 95 4.65 1.48 4.92
CA CYS A 95 3.80 0.41 5.40
C CYS A 95 4.50 -0.91 5.12
N VAL A 96 4.60 -1.77 6.13
CA VAL A 96 5.16 -3.11 5.97
C VAL A 96 4.07 -4.02 5.45
N ILE A 97 4.29 -4.62 4.27
CA ILE A 97 3.31 -5.45 3.58
C ILE A 97 3.75 -6.90 3.63
N ARG A 98 2.80 -7.78 3.97
CA ARG A 98 2.97 -9.24 3.95
C ARG A 98 2.10 -9.85 2.86
N PRO A 99 2.48 -11.00 2.28
CA PRO A 99 1.64 -11.66 1.29
C PRO A 99 0.23 -11.91 1.84
N GLY A 100 -0.78 -11.66 1.02
CA GLY A 100 -2.18 -11.80 1.41
C GLY A 100 -2.84 -10.51 1.88
N ARG A 101 -2.09 -9.45 2.11
CA ARG A 101 -2.65 -8.17 2.54
C ARG A 101 -3.40 -7.49 1.42
N VAL A 102 -4.66 -7.11 1.68
CA VAL A 102 -5.44 -6.27 0.77
C VAL A 102 -4.95 -4.83 0.91
N LEU A 103 -4.53 -4.24 -0.20
CA LEU A 103 -3.97 -2.88 -0.23
C LEU A 103 -5.04 -1.83 -0.47
N PHE A 104 -5.90 -2.10 -1.47
CA PHE A 104 -6.97 -1.19 -1.87
C PHE A 104 -8.23 -1.97 -2.14
N GLU A 105 -9.38 -1.33 -1.93
CA GLU A 105 -10.69 -1.86 -2.31
C GLU A 105 -11.45 -0.82 -3.13
N MET A 106 -12.37 -1.30 -3.95
CA MET A 106 -13.13 -0.46 -4.87
C MET A 106 -14.54 -1.00 -5.02
N GLU A 107 -15.50 -0.09 -5.12
CA GLU A 107 -16.88 -0.45 -5.44
C GLU A 107 -17.52 0.62 -6.31
N GLY A 108 -18.72 0.33 -6.83
CA GLY A 108 -19.48 1.28 -7.61
C GLY A 108 -19.05 1.39 -9.06
N VAL A 109 -18.21 0.46 -9.52
CA VAL A 109 -17.78 0.36 -10.92
C VAL A 109 -17.88 -1.09 -11.37
N ASP A 110 -17.94 -1.30 -12.68
CA ASP A 110 -17.94 -2.64 -13.23
C ASP A 110 -16.56 -3.30 -13.11
N GLU A 111 -16.53 -4.62 -13.27
CA GLU A 111 -15.30 -5.38 -13.08
C GLU A 111 -14.20 -4.95 -14.07
N THR A 112 -14.55 -4.69 -15.32
CA THR A 112 -13.58 -4.27 -16.34
C THR A 112 -12.92 -2.94 -15.95
N THR A 113 -13.72 -1.98 -15.50
CA THR A 113 -13.19 -0.68 -15.03
C THR A 113 -12.34 -0.85 -13.80
N ALA A 114 -12.78 -1.67 -12.84
CA ALA A 114 -12.04 -1.93 -11.61
C ALA A 114 -10.69 -2.59 -11.90
N LYS A 115 -10.65 -3.60 -12.77
CA LYS A 115 -9.40 -4.27 -13.15
C LYS A 115 -8.39 -3.28 -13.74
N GLU A 116 -8.84 -2.42 -14.64
CA GLU A 116 -7.96 -1.43 -15.26
C GLU A 116 -7.47 -0.40 -14.25
N ALA A 117 -8.35 0.10 -13.40
CA ALA A 117 -7.97 1.06 -12.36
C ALA A 117 -6.93 0.47 -11.41
N LEU A 118 -7.15 -0.76 -10.96
CA LEU A 118 -6.23 -1.43 -10.04
C LEU A 118 -4.92 -1.82 -10.72
N ARG A 119 -4.95 -2.14 -12.03
CA ARG A 119 -3.73 -2.35 -12.82
C ARG A 119 -2.88 -1.07 -12.87
N LEU A 120 -3.51 0.07 -13.07
CA LEU A 120 -2.82 1.35 -13.07
C LEU A 120 -2.20 1.67 -11.70
N ALA A 121 -2.93 1.33 -10.63
CA ALA A 121 -2.39 1.46 -9.27
C ALA A 121 -1.17 0.57 -9.07
N GLN A 122 -1.25 -0.68 -9.51
CA GLN A 122 -0.14 -1.63 -9.39
C GLN A 122 1.15 -1.11 -10.02
N MET A 123 1.04 -0.40 -11.14
CA MET A 123 2.19 0.17 -11.83
C MET A 123 2.94 1.20 -10.99
N LYS A 124 2.31 1.76 -9.98
CA LYS A 124 2.92 2.72 -9.06
C LYS A 124 3.52 2.07 -7.81
N LEU A 125 3.30 0.78 -7.65
CA LEU A 125 3.74 0.04 -6.48
C LEU A 125 4.97 -0.81 -6.81
N SER A 126 5.77 -1.11 -5.79
CA SER A 126 6.97 -1.93 -5.91
C SER A 126 6.73 -3.38 -5.51
N VAL A 127 5.48 -3.78 -5.32
CA VAL A 127 5.11 -5.11 -4.84
C VAL A 127 4.28 -5.83 -5.89
N ALA A 128 4.46 -7.13 -6.00
CA ALA A 128 3.60 -7.96 -6.84
C ALA A 128 2.22 -8.08 -6.19
N THR A 129 1.19 -7.97 -7.02
CA THR A 129 -0.20 -7.94 -6.57
C THR A 129 -1.08 -8.80 -7.45
N GLU A 130 -2.28 -9.12 -6.93
CA GLU A 130 -3.32 -9.77 -7.72
C GLU A 130 -4.65 -9.06 -7.53
N PHE A 131 -5.46 -9.06 -8.57
CA PHE A 131 -6.83 -8.56 -8.53
C PHE A 131 -7.71 -9.59 -7.84
N ILE A 132 -8.54 -9.14 -6.90
CA ILE A 132 -9.50 -10.00 -6.22
C ILE A 132 -10.90 -9.42 -6.32
N SER A 133 -11.88 -10.31 -6.27
CA SER A 133 -13.30 -9.98 -6.37
C SER A 133 -14.05 -10.70 -5.26
N ARG A 134 -15.06 -10.04 -4.70
CA ARG A 134 -15.92 -10.64 -3.68
C ARG A 134 -16.82 -11.70 -4.27
N THR A 135 -17.30 -11.46 -5.46
CA THR A 135 -18.23 -12.37 -6.13
C THR A 135 -17.43 -13.39 -6.92
N PRO A 136 -17.61 -14.70 -6.68
CA PRO A 136 -16.95 -15.70 -7.50
C PRO A 136 -17.40 -15.56 -8.96
N PRO A 137 -16.53 -15.90 -9.93
CA PRO A 137 -16.93 -15.82 -11.33
C PRO A 137 -18.13 -16.73 -11.57
N GLU A 138 -19.09 -16.23 -12.34
CA GLU A 138 -20.22 -17.03 -12.75
C GLU A 138 -19.75 -18.16 -13.68
N GLU A 139 -20.21 -19.36 -13.36
CA GLU A 139 -19.92 -20.52 -14.18
C GLU A 139 -20.72 -20.52 -15.48
#